data_bd8ddfbb3ec5f6fcf270cbb740596d5c
#
_entry.id   bd8ddfbb3ec5f6fcf270cbb740596d5c
#
_cell.length_a   1.000
_cell.length_b   1.000
_cell.length_c   1.000
_cell.angle_alpha   90.00
_cell.angle_beta   90.00
_cell.angle_gamma   90.00
#
_symmetry.space_group_name_H-M   'P 1'
#
loop_
_entity.id
_entity.type
_entity.pdbx_description
1 polymer ?
#
loop_
_entity_poly.entity_id
_entity_poly.type
_entity_poly.pdbx_seq_one_letter_code
_entity_poly.pdbx_strand_id
1 'polypeptide(L)'
;MKMKKIKSAFLAAFVFAIAGSITSGCNSNSGSSNKSGSDSTATNSDDKTLLGAGSTFVYPLFSKQFSEYNKLTGLKINYQSIGSGGGILQLTNKTVDFGDSDAPLTEEQAQKMGIPVLHIPMCSGAVVISYNLPEVKDTLNLNAELLADIFLGKITKWNDAKIAAINKGVQLPATSIVIAHRSDGSGTTNIFTDYLSKVNDEWKQK
;
A
#
# COMPACT_ATOMS: atom_id res chain seq x y z
N MET A 1 37.06 26.04 -12.37
CA MET A 1 37.57 24.72 -11.95
C MET A 1 37.03 23.69 -12.90
N LYS A 2 37.89 23.03 -13.70
CA LYS A 2 37.50 22.21 -14.86
C LYS A 2 37.06 20.82 -14.43
N MET A 3 35.82 20.41 -14.79
CA MET A 3 35.34 19.05 -14.62
C MET A 3 35.87 18.14 -15.73
N LYS A 4 36.61 17.10 -15.33
CA LYS A 4 37.13 16.05 -16.24
C LYS A 4 36.01 15.01 -16.53
N LYS A 5 35.79 14.77 -17.82
CA LYS A 5 34.96 13.68 -18.36
C LYS A 5 35.71 12.36 -18.16
N ILE A 6 35.02 11.39 -17.52
CA ILE A 6 35.46 10.00 -17.50
C ILE A 6 34.58 9.24 -18.49
N LYS A 7 35.23 8.80 -19.60
CA LYS A 7 34.69 7.77 -20.50
C LYS A 7 35.15 6.43 -19.96
N SER A 8 34.28 5.50 -19.79
CA SER A 8 34.64 4.09 -19.72
C SER A 8 33.58 3.24 -20.41
N ALA A 9 34.00 2.67 -21.51
CA ALA A 9 33.29 1.62 -22.24
C ALA A 9 33.73 0.28 -21.64
N PHE A 10 32.77 -0.57 -21.32
CA PHE A 10 33.01 -2.01 -21.23
C PHE A 10 31.84 -2.75 -21.88
N LEU A 11 32.14 -3.26 -23.05
CA LEU A 11 31.38 -4.21 -23.83
C LEU A 11 31.87 -5.61 -23.43
N ALA A 12 31.01 -6.47 -22.94
CA ALA A 12 31.29 -7.90 -22.85
C ALA A 12 30.02 -8.70 -23.18
N ALA A 13 30.00 -9.17 -24.41
CA ALA A 13 29.05 -10.18 -24.87
C ALA A 13 29.42 -11.54 -24.27
N PHE A 14 28.45 -12.23 -23.65
CA PHE A 14 28.58 -13.65 -23.34
C PHE A 14 27.45 -14.40 -24.05
N VAL A 15 27.80 -15.00 -25.17
CA VAL A 15 27.02 -16.01 -25.87
C VAL A 15 27.35 -17.36 -25.25
N PHE A 16 26.35 -18.03 -24.67
CA PHE A 16 26.47 -19.47 -24.35
C PHE A 16 25.40 -20.21 -25.13
N ALA A 17 25.89 -20.90 -26.18
CA ALA A 17 25.15 -21.93 -26.89
C ALA A 17 25.35 -23.24 -26.16
N ILE A 18 24.30 -23.92 -25.77
CA ILE A 18 24.31 -25.32 -25.39
C ILE A 18 23.32 -26.05 -26.28
N ALA A 19 23.86 -26.81 -27.20
CA ALA A 19 23.15 -27.77 -28.03
C ALA A 19 23.16 -29.15 -27.38
N GLY A 20 22.02 -29.85 -27.50
CA GLY A 20 22.04 -31.31 -27.61
C GLY A 20 21.75 -32.14 -26.37
N SER A 21 20.61 -32.81 -26.32
CA SER A 21 20.54 -34.24 -26.61
C SER A 21 19.13 -34.74 -26.42
N ILE A 22 18.57 -35.21 -27.51
CA ILE A 22 17.32 -35.99 -27.58
C ILE A 22 17.71 -37.46 -27.31
N THR A 23 17.08 -38.09 -26.33
CA THR A 23 17.02 -39.57 -26.29
C THR A 23 15.59 -40.01 -26.09
N SER A 24 15.06 -40.58 -27.15
CA SER A 24 13.83 -41.36 -27.18
C SER A 24 14.03 -42.69 -26.41
N GLY A 25 13.04 -43.01 -25.60
CA GLY A 25 12.96 -44.34 -24.99
C GLY A 25 11.51 -44.77 -24.87
N CYS A 26 10.96 -45.34 -25.91
CA CYS A 26 9.75 -46.15 -25.85
C CYS A 26 10.09 -47.50 -25.20
N ASN A 27 9.39 -47.89 -24.17
CA ASN A 27 9.25 -49.30 -23.85
C ASN A 27 7.80 -49.62 -23.48
N SER A 28 7.17 -50.37 -24.36
CA SER A 28 5.88 -51.03 -24.19
C SER A 28 6.06 -52.32 -23.43
N ASN A 29 5.33 -52.53 -22.35
CA ASN A 29 5.01 -53.88 -21.94
C ASN A 29 3.61 -54.00 -21.37
N SER A 30 2.88 -54.93 -21.96
CA SER A 30 1.51 -55.35 -21.64
C SER A 30 1.50 -56.25 -20.40
N GLY A 31 0.46 -56.19 -19.59
CA GLY A 31 0.23 -57.23 -18.59
C GLY A 31 -0.84 -56.93 -17.55
N SER A 32 -2.08 -57.30 -17.87
CA SER A 32 -3.11 -57.96 -17.03
C SER A 32 -3.50 -57.40 -15.64
N SER A 33 -4.73 -56.92 -15.61
CA SER A 33 -5.79 -57.11 -14.61
C SER A 33 -5.44 -57.38 -13.15
N ASN A 34 -5.84 -56.42 -12.25
CA ASN A 34 -6.68 -56.82 -11.12
C ASN A 34 -7.53 -55.63 -10.64
N LYS A 35 -8.86 -55.83 -10.60
CA LYS A 35 -9.83 -54.96 -9.93
C LYS A 35 -9.62 -55.01 -8.43
N SER A 36 -9.37 -53.92 -7.80
CA SER A 36 -9.75 -53.66 -6.41
C SER A 36 -10.23 -52.24 -6.36
N GLY A 37 -11.53 -52.09 -6.16
CA GLY A 37 -12.17 -50.83 -5.94
C GLY A 37 -11.62 -50.22 -4.64
N SER A 38 -10.99 -49.11 -4.79
CA SER A 38 -10.80 -48.14 -3.72
C SER A 38 -11.44 -46.86 -4.23
N ASP A 39 -12.62 -46.63 -3.71
CA ASP A 39 -13.39 -45.40 -3.91
C ASP A 39 -12.59 -44.27 -3.25
N SER A 40 -11.59 -43.80 -3.96
CA SER A 40 -10.93 -42.56 -3.65
C SER A 40 -11.88 -41.48 -4.13
N THR A 41 -12.83 -41.09 -3.30
CA THR A 41 -13.40 -39.77 -3.35
C THR A 41 -12.23 -38.80 -3.20
N ALA A 42 -11.60 -38.47 -4.31
CA ALA A 42 -10.80 -37.27 -4.45
C ALA A 42 -11.77 -36.12 -4.19
N THR A 43 -11.89 -35.72 -2.91
CA THR A 43 -12.33 -34.39 -2.59
C THR A 43 -11.34 -33.49 -3.28
N ASN A 44 -11.70 -33.02 -4.48
CA ASN A 44 -11.18 -31.78 -5.01
C ASN A 44 -11.51 -30.71 -3.96
N SER A 45 -10.69 -30.60 -2.94
CA SER A 45 -10.56 -29.37 -2.21
C SER A 45 -9.96 -28.39 -3.20
N ASP A 46 -10.83 -27.76 -3.99
CA ASP A 46 -10.51 -26.49 -4.63
C ASP A 46 -9.93 -25.64 -3.49
N ASP A 47 -8.62 -25.54 -3.45
CA ASP A 47 -7.89 -24.73 -2.46
C ASP A 47 -8.15 -23.27 -2.82
N LYS A 48 -9.41 -22.82 -2.57
CA LYS A 48 -9.88 -21.48 -2.90
C LYS A 48 -9.16 -20.51 -1.99
N THR A 49 -8.10 -19.94 -2.52
CA THR A 49 -7.38 -18.84 -1.86
C THR A 49 -7.90 -17.55 -2.45
N LEU A 50 -8.40 -16.65 -1.60
CA LEU A 50 -8.71 -15.29 -1.99
C LEU A 50 -7.47 -14.41 -1.93
N LEU A 51 -7.29 -13.60 -2.97
CA LEU A 51 -6.19 -12.65 -3.06
C LEU A 51 -6.73 -11.23 -2.88
N GLY A 52 -6.14 -10.49 -1.96
CA GLY A 52 -6.48 -9.09 -1.73
C GLY A 52 -5.24 -8.21 -1.73
N ALA A 53 -5.43 -6.92 -2.03
CA ALA A 53 -4.35 -5.95 -1.93
C ALA A 53 -4.90 -4.56 -1.58
N GLY A 54 -4.11 -3.74 -0.90
CA GLY A 54 -4.54 -2.37 -0.66
C GLY A 54 -3.95 -1.72 0.58
N SER A 55 -4.78 -0.99 1.28
CA SER A 55 -4.40 -0.12 2.39
C SER A 55 -3.55 -0.83 3.45
N THR A 56 -2.54 -0.12 3.92
CA THR A 56 -1.73 -0.54 5.06
C THR A 56 -2.39 -0.23 6.40
N PHE A 57 -3.39 0.65 6.42
CA PHE A 57 -4.13 1.04 7.62
C PHE A 57 -4.93 -0.14 8.19
N VAL A 58 -5.64 -0.87 7.34
CA VAL A 58 -6.50 -2.00 7.75
C VAL A 58 -5.71 -3.28 8.03
N TYR A 59 -4.44 -3.37 7.61
CA TYR A 59 -3.67 -4.62 7.63
C TYR A 59 -3.61 -5.32 8.99
N PRO A 60 -3.39 -4.64 10.13
CA PRO A 60 -3.39 -5.30 11.44
C PRO A 60 -4.73 -5.98 11.77
N LEU A 61 -5.85 -5.33 11.39
CA LEU A 61 -7.19 -5.88 11.56
C LEU A 61 -7.41 -7.08 10.64
N PHE A 62 -7.13 -6.95 9.35
CA PHE A 62 -7.28 -8.01 8.37
C PHE A 62 -6.41 -9.22 8.69
N SER A 63 -5.18 -9.02 9.11
CA SER A 63 -4.28 -10.11 9.51
C SER A 63 -4.91 -10.98 10.61
N LYS A 64 -5.53 -10.34 11.61
CA LYS A 64 -6.23 -11.07 12.68
C LYS A 64 -7.51 -11.73 12.18
N GLN A 65 -8.37 -10.99 11.47
CA GLN A 65 -9.65 -11.49 10.98
C GLN A 65 -9.46 -12.66 10.01
N PHE A 66 -8.55 -12.57 9.05
CA PHE A 66 -8.31 -13.64 8.08
C PHE A 66 -7.71 -14.89 8.73
N SER A 67 -6.84 -14.72 9.73
CA SER A 67 -6.35 -15.84 10.52
C SER A 67 -7.48 -16.57 11.26
N GLU A 68 -8.37 -15.84 11.92
CA GLU A 68 -9.49 -16.46 12.63
C GLU A 68 -10.52 -17.07 11.67
N TYR A 69 -10.80 -16.39 10.56
CA TYR A 69 -11.71 -16.91 9.54
C TYR A 69 -11.19 -18.20 8.89
N ASN A 70 -9.88 -18.26 8.63
CA ASN A 70 -9.26 -19.49 8.13
C ASN A 70 -9.42 -20.68 9.11
N LYS A 71 -9.26 -20.45 10.42
CA LYS A 71 -9.49 -21.50 11.44
C LYS A 71 -10.91 -22.03 11.44
N LEU A 72 -11.89 -21.16 11.17
CA LEU A 72 -13.30 -21.50 11.20
C LEU A 72 -13.77 -22.19 9.91
N THR A 73 -13.22 -21.82 8.76
CA THR A 73 -13.76 -22.19 7.45
C THR A 73 -12.79 -22.97 6.56
N GLY A 74 -11.50 -22.96 6.90
CA GLY A 74 -10.44 -23.48 6.04
C GLY A 74 -10.06 -22.56 4.86
N LEU A 75 -10.84 -21.49 4.60
CA LEU A 75 -10.55 -20.56 3.49
C LEU A 75 -9.28 -19.77 3.77
N LYS A 76 -8.35 -19.77 2.83
CA LYS A 76 -7.13 -18.94 2.91
C LYS A 76 -7.37 -17.58 2.24
N ILE A 77 -6.94 -16.53 2.89
CA ILE A 77 -6.99 -15.16 2.35
C ILE A 77 -5.59 -14.58 2.43
N ASN A 78 -5.01 -14.25 1.28
CA ASN A 78 -3.71 -13.60 1.18
C ASN A 78 -3.91 -12.11 0.87
N TYR A 79 -3.40 -11.25 1.74
CA TYR A 79 -3.53 -9.81 1.59
C TYR A 79 -2.16 -9.13 1.44
N GLN A 80 -2.01 -8.35 0.40
CA GLN A 80 -0.82 -7.55 0.12
C GLN A 80 -1.02 -6.12 0.62
N SER A 81 -0.34 -5.76 1.69
CA SER A 81 -0.38 -4.42 2.29
C SER A 81 0.56 -3.48 1.52
N ILE A 82 0.09 -2.93 0.39
CA ILE A 82 0.88 -2.13 -0.57
C ILE A 82 0.37 -0.72 -0.78
N GLY A 83 -0.54 -0.26 0.08
CA GLY A 83 -1.21 1.03 0.00
C GLY A 83 -2.45 1.02 -0.88
N SER A 84 -3.37 1.96 -0.60
CA SER A 84 -4.67 2.06 -1.29
C SER A 84 -4.52 2.18 -2.80
N GLY A 85 -3.56 2.98 -3.29
CA GLY A 85 -3.31 3.12 -4.71
C GLY A 85 -2.88 1.81 -5.38
N GLY A 86 -2.04 1.02 -4.71
CA GLY A 86 -1.62 -0.31 -5.16
C GLY A 86 -2.80 -1.29 -5.24
N GLY A 87 -3.68 -1.28 -4.22
CA GLY A 87 -4.89 -2.09 -4.21
C GLY A 87 -5.85 -1.75 -5.34
N ILE A 88 -6.12 -0.46 -5.56
CA ILE A 88 -6.96 0.02 -6.67
C ILE A 88 -6.38 -0.42 -8.01
N LEU A 89 -5.06 -0.29 -8.20
CA LEU A 89 -4.38 -0.69 -9.43
C LEU A 89 -4.50 -2.19 -9.68
N GLN A 90 -4.24 -3.02 -8.67
CA GLN A 90 -4.33 -4.47 -8.81
C GLN A 90 -5.76 -4.94 -9.08
N LEU A 91 -6.75 -4.34 -8.40
CA LEU A 91 -8.15 -4.65 -8.67
C LEU A 91 -8.57 -4.23 -10.10
N THR A 92 -8.13 -3.06 -10.55
CA THR A 92 -8.35 -2.58 -11.93
C THR A 92 -7.77 -3.55 -12.96
N ASN A 93 -6.58 -4.09 -12.69
CA ASN A 93 -5.90 -5.06 -13.55
C ASN A 93 -6.41 -6.50 -13.37
N LYS A 94 -7.39 -6.72 -12.46
CA LYS A 94 -7.97 -8.04 -12.16
C LYS A 94 -6.93 -9.09 -11.70
N THR A 95 -5.90 -8.64 -10.99
CA THR A 95 -4.86 -9.50 -10.42
C THR A 95 -5.14 -9.91 -8.97
N VAL A 96 -6.20 -9.37 -8.39
CA VAL A 96 -6.71 -9.71 -7.05
C VAL A 96 -8.24 -9.83 -7.08
N ASP A 97 -8.80 -10.55 -6.11
CA ASP A 97 -10.25 -10.76 -5.97
C ASP A 97 -10.93 -9.57 -5.29
N PHE A 98 -10.20 -8.87 -4.42
CA PHE A 98 -10.69 -7.66 -3.74
C PHE A 98 -9.58 -6.65 -3.52
N GLY A 99 -9.94 -5.38 -3.48
CA GLY A 99 -9.07 -4.28 -3.11
C GLY A 99 -9.51 -3.61 -1.82
N ASP A 100 -8.60 -2.99 -1.09
CA ASP A 100 -8.93 -2.16 0.06
C ASP A 100 -8.35 -0.75 -0.10
N SER A 101 -9.14 0.25 0.28
CA SER A 101 -8.76 1.66 0.20
C SER A 101 -9.35 2.45 1.37
N ASP A 102 -8.58 3.39 1.91
CA ASP A 102 -9.06 4.29 2.97
C ASP A 102 -10.07 5.32 2.45
N ALA A 103 -10.12 5.53 1.13
CA ALA A 103 -11.07 6.42 0.48
C ALA A 103 -11.90 5.65 -0.57
N PRO A 104 -13.16 6.03 -0.80
CA PRO A 104 -13.94 5.48 -1.90
C PRO A 104 -13.26 5.72 -3.25
N LEU A 105 -13.55 4.84 -4.22
CA LEU A 105 -13.14 5.09 -5.59
C LEU A 105 -13.76 6.37 -6.13
N THR A 106 -13.00 7.13 -6.88
CA THR A 106 -13.55 8.21 -7.71
C THR A 106 -14.37 7.63 -8.87
N GLU A 107 -15.24 8.43 -9.45
CA GLU A 107 -16.00 8.02 -10.64
C GLU A 107 -15.08 7.59 -11.79
N GLU A 108 -13.98 8.31 -12.01
CA GLU A 108 -12.98 7.97 -13.01
C GLU A 108 -12.34 6.60 -12.74
N GLN A 109 -11.95 6.33 -11.50
CA GLN A 109 -11.39 5.04 -11.10
C GLN A 109 -12.39 3.90 -11.30
N ALA A 110 -13.65 4.10 -10.89
CA ALA A 110 -14.70 3.12 -11.06
C ALA A 110 -14.99 2.83 -12.55
N GLN A 111 -15.04 3.87 -13.38
CA GLN A 111 -15.21 3.73 -14.84
C GLN A 111 -14.04 2.97 -15.46
N LYS A 112 -12.81 3.25 -15.04
CA LYS A 112 -11.60 2.59 -15.56
C LYS A 112 -11.57 1.09 -15.25
N MET A 113 -12.18 0.65 -14.15
CA MET A 113 -12.27 -0.78 -13.83
C MET A 113 -13.16 -1.57 -14.81
N GLY A 114 -14.13 -0.92 -15.44
CA GLY A 114 -15.02 -1.53 -16.43
C GLY A 114 -15.95 -2.61 -15.89
N ILE A 115 -16.08 -2.73 -14.58
CA ILE A 115 -16.95 -3.66 -13.86
C ILE A 115 -17.64 -2.92 -12.70
N PRO A 116 -18.84 -3.31 -12.31
CA PRO A 116 -19.47 -2.80 -11.09
C PRO A 116 -18.62 -3.14 -9.85
N VAL A 117 -18.40 -2.15 -8.98
CA VAL A 117 -17.65 -2.33 -7.74
C VAL A 117 -18.55 -2.04 -6.56
N LEU A 118 -18.58 -2.96 -5.61
CA LEU A 118 -19.28 -2.78 -4.34
C LEU A 118 -18.30 -2.26 -3.29
N HIS A 119 -18.62 -1.14 -2.66
CA HIS A 119 -17.87 -0.63 -1.51
C HIS A 119 -18.48 -1.18 -0.21
N ILE A 120 -17.64 -1.85 0.58
CA ILE A 120 -18.03 -2.44 1.87
C ILE A 120 -17.21 -1.75 2.97
N PRO A 121 -17.83 -0.97 3.87
CA PRO A 121 -17.12 -0.38 5.01
C PRO A 121 -16.63 -1.47 5.97
N MET A 122 -15.34 -1.49 6.26
CA MET A 122 -14.73 -2.51 7.14
C MET A 122 -14.41 -1.96 8.53
N CYS A 123 -13.80 -0.79 8.60
CA CYS A 123 -13.49 -0.11 9.85
C CYS A 123 -13.33 1.39 9.63
N SER A 124 -13.26 2.14 10.70
CA SER A 124 -12.97 3.58 10.65
C SER A 124 -11.86 3.93 11.62
N GLY A 125 -11.12 4.98 11.30
CA GLY A 125 -10.06 5.54 12.15
C GLY A 125 -9.84 7.01 11.86
N ALA A 126 -9.14 7.69 12.77
CA ALA A 126 -8.80 9.08 12.60
C ALA A 126 -7.44 9.23 11.91
N VAL A 127 -7.33 10.17 10.97
CA VAL A 127 -6.05 10.66 10.48
C VAL A 127 -5.50 11.69 11.45
N VAL A 128 -4.32 11.44 11.98
CA VAL A 128 -3.67 12.29 12.99
C VAL A 128 -2.30 12.73 12.53
N ILE A 129 -1.88 13.91 12.99
CA ILE A 129 -0.51 14.41 12.79
C ILE A 129 0.35 13.92 13.94
N SER A 130 1.37 13.16 13.62
CA SER A 130 2.40 12.74 14.56
C SER A 130 3.63 13.65 14.42
N TYR A 131 4.25 14.00 15.53
CA TYR A 131 5.46 14.79 15.55
C TYR A 131 6.47 14.23 16.57
N ASN A 132 7.73 14.50 16.37
CA ASN A 132 8.82 14.11 17.26
C ASN A 132 9.52 15.35 17.80
N LEU A 133 9.13 15.76 19.01
CA LEU A 133 9.69 16.90 19.76
C LEU A 133 9.94 16.46 21.21
N PRO A 134 11.04 15.75 21.48
CA PRO A 134 11.28 15.16 22.81
C PRO A 134 11.44 16.19 23.94
N GLU A 135 11.82 17.42 23.59
CA GLU A 135 11.95 18.53 24.55
C GLU A 135 10.60 19.10 24.97
N VAL A 136 9.54 18.95 24.12
CA VAL A 136 8.21 19.48 24.40
C VAL A 136 7.40 18.40 25.12
N LYS A 137 7.03 18.65 26.37
CA LYS A 137 6.24 17.73 27.19
C LYS A 137 4.74 17.97 27.10
N ASP A 138 4.36 19.16 26.66
CA ASP A 138 2.97 19.57 26.53
C ASP A 138 2.37 19.10 25.18
N THR A 139 1.06 18.98 25.16
CA THR A 139 0.32 18.72 23.93
C THR A 139 0.32 19.97 23.05
N LEU A 140 0.71 19.84 21.79
CA LEU A 140 0.65 20.93 20.82
C LEU A 140 -0.73 21.02 20.18
N ASN A 141 -1.24 22.25 20.11
CA ASN A 141 -2.42 22.59 19.33
C ASN A 141 -1.99 22.99 17.92
N LEU A 142 -2.57 22.36 16.92
CA LEU A 142 -2.40 22.70 15.51
C LEU A 142 -3.80 22.84 14.90
N ASN A 143 -4.04 23.96 14.22
CA ASN A 143 -5.28 24.18 13.49
C ASN A 143 -5.06 23.95 11.98
N ALA A 144 -6.14 23.97 11.21
CA ALA A 144 -6.13 23.73 9.78
C ALA A 144 -5.21 24.69 9.01
N GLU A 145 -5.21 25.98 9.37
CA GLU A 145 -4.37 26.99 8.73
C GLU A 145 -2.89 26.73 8.97
N LEU A 146 -2.51 26.43 10.23
CA LEU A 146 -1.12 26.10 10.55
C LEU A 146 -0.66 24.83 9.83
N LEU A 147 -1.49 23.81 9.76
CA LEU A 147 -1.17 22.58 9.03
C LEU A 147 -0.92 22.89 7.55
N ALA A 148 -1.82 23.65 6.91
CA ALA A 148 -1.62 24.04 5.53
C ALA A 148 -0.32 24.84 5.34
N ASP A 149 -0.03 25.83 6.19
CA ASP A 149 1.18 26.64 6.11
C ASP A 149 2.46 25.81 6.34
N ILE A 150 2.44 24.82 7.23
CA ILE A 150 3.55 23.89 7.45
C ILE A 150 3.78 23.06 6.19
N PHE A 151 2.75 22.41 5.67
CA PHE A 151 2.88 21.52 4.51
C PHE A 151 3.13 22.26 3.19
N LEU A 152 2.76 23.55 3.10
CA LEU A 152 3.15 24.46 2.01
C LEU A 152 4.60 24.98 2.15
N GLY A 153 5.28 24.69 3.27
CA GLY A 153 6.65 25.15 3.52
C GLY A 153 6.76 26.62 3.92
N LYS A 154 5.66 27.27 4.31
CA LYS A 154 5.65 28.65 4.80
C LYS A 154 6.13 28.74 6.25
N ILE A 155 5.76 27.76 7.06
CA ILE A 155 6.25 27.59 8.43
C ILE A 155 7.29 26.45 8.41
N THR A 156 8.53 26.81 8.74
CA THR A 156 9.69 25.89 8.63
C THR A 156 10.35 25.59 9.98
N LYS A 157 9.90 26.25 11.06
CA LYS A 157 10.45 26.07 12.42
C LYS A 157 9.34 25.89 13.44
N TRP A 158 9.61 25.10 14.46
CA TRP A 158 8.62 24.85 15.50
C TRP A 158 8.32 26.06 16.38
N ASN A 159 9.28 26.97 16.58
CA ASN A 159 9.07 28.21 17.32
C ASN A 159 8.50 29.37 16.48
N ASP A 160 7.91 29.09 15.34
CA ASP A 160 7.22 30.10 14.53
C ASP A 160 6.15 30.84 15.35
N ALA A 161 6.03 32.13 15.13
CA ALA A 161 5.11 32.99 15.87
C ALA A 161 3.65 32.52 15.79
N LYS A 162 3.23 31.98 14.65
CA LYS A 162 1.88 31.47 14.45
C LYS A 162 1.63 30.20 15.30
N ILE A 163 2.62 29.31 15.40
CA ILE A 163 2.51 28.13 16.27
C ILE A 163 2.49 28.57 17.73
N ALA A 164 3.40 29.47 18.12
CA ALA A 164 3.47 29.98 19.50
C ALA A 164 2.20 30.69 19.96
N ALA A 165 1.52 31.40 19.06
CA ALA A 165 0.31 32.16 19.37
C ALA A 165 -0.82 31.28 19.93
N ILE A 166 -0.97 30.05 19.46
CA ILE A 166 -2.00 29.10 19.91
C ILE A 166 -1.49 28.06 20.90
N ASN A 167 -0.19 28.11 21.25
CA ASN A 167 0.44 27.23 22.23
C ASN A 167 1.09 28.05 23.36
N LYS A 168 0.32 28.95 23.97
CA LYS A 168 0.81 29.85 25.02
C LYS A 168 1.37 29.06 26.20
N GLY A 169 2.56 29.44 26.63
CA GLY A 169 3.25 28.79 27.76
C GLY A 169 4.10 27.57 27.38
N VAL A 170 3.94 27.03 26.16
CA VAL A 170 4.77 25.94 25.67
C VAL A 170 6.11 26.48 25.15
N GLN A 171 7.22 25.92 25.65
CA GLN A 171 8.55 26.25 25.14
C GLN A 171 8.82 25.48 23.86
N LEU A 172 8.70 26.17 22.72
CA LEU A 172 8.91 25.59 21.39
C LEU A 172 10.38 25.72 20.97
N PRO A 173 11.02 24.66 20.50
CA PRO A 173 12.41 24.71 20.05
C PRO A 173 12.54 25.46 18.71
N ALA A 174 13.72 26.08 18.48
CA ALA A 174 14.03 26.75 17.22
C ALA A 174 14.42 25.75 16.10
N THR A 175 14.19 24.47 16.28
CA THR A 175 14.51 23.41 15.32
C THR A 175 13.64 23.50 14.09
N SER A 176 14.19 23.08 12.95
CA SER A 176 13.45 23.04 11.68
C SER A 176 12.41 21.92 11.68
N ILE A 177 11.28 22.20 11.05
CA ILE A 177 10.28 21.18 10.76
C ILE A 177 10.73 20.37 9.54
N VAL A 178 10.79 19.06 9.69
CA VAL A 178 11.01 18.12 8.59
C VAL A 178 9.72 17.35 8.35
N ILE A 179 9.13 17.51 7.16
CA ILE A 179 7.89 16.83 6.80
C ILE A 179 8.22 15.43 6.33
N ALA A 180 7.61 14.44 6.97
CA ALA A 180 7.62 13.06 6.53
C ALA A 180 6.28 12.70 5.88
N HIS A 181 6.33 12.18 4.66
CA HIS A 181 5.16 11.76 3.92
C HIS A 181 5.42 10.46 3.16
N ARG A 182 4.37 9.80 2.74
CA ARG A 182 4.44 8.57 1.93
C ARG A 182 4.84 8.92 0.48
N SER A 183 5.65 8.05 -0.13
CA SER A 183 6.04 8.13 -1.55
C SER A 183 5.19 7.24 -2.46
N ASP A 184 4.39 6.36 -1.88
CA ASP A 184 3.47 5.45 -2.59
C ASP A 184 2.02 5.97 -2.55
N GLY A 185 1.12 5.31 -3.27
CA GLY A 185 -0.31 5.65 -3.29
C GLY A 185 -1.00 5.35 -1.97
N SER A 186 -1.03 6.32 -1.07
CA SER A 186 -1.59 6.22 0.28
C SER A 186 -2.98 6.83 0.37
N GLY A 187 -3.97 6.04 0.78
CA GLY A 187 -5.32 6.52 1.06
C GLY A 187 -5.35 7.50 2.23
N THR A 188 -4.57 7.27 3.28
CA THR A 188 -4.44 8.19 4.42
C THR A 188 -3.89 9.55 3.97
N THR A 189 -2.88 9.57 3.11
CA THR A 189 -2.36 10.83 2.53
C THR A 189 -3.44 11.50 1.67
N ASN A 190 -4.18 10.74 0.88
CA ASN A 190 -5.30 11.28 0.08
C ASN A 190 -6.35 11.98 0.95
N ILE A 191 -6.79 11.35 2.04
CA ILE A 191 -7.75 11.94 3.00
C ILE A 191 -7.20 13.21 3.62
N PHE A 192 -5.92 13.22 4.01
CA PHE A 192 -5.28 14.39 4.60
C PHE A 192 -5.18 15.55 3.61
N THR A 193 -4.76 15.29 2.38
CA THR A 193 -4.65 16.33 1.34
C THR A 193 -6.01 16.85 0.89
N ASP A 194 -7.02 15.98 0.83
CA ASP A 194 -8.41 16.38 0.59
C ASP A 194 -8.94 17.30 1.72
N TYR A 195 -8.64 16.96 2.97
CA TYR A 195 -8.96 17.83 4.11
C TYR A 195 -8.30 19.21 3.96
N LEU A 196 -7.01 19.27 3.66
CA LEU A 196 -6.31 20.54 3.46
C LEU A 196 -6.92 21.34 2.30
N SER A 197 -7.33 20.68 1.23
CA SER A 197 -8.01 21.32 0.09
C SER A 197 -9.37 21.93 0.43
N LYS A 198 -10.04 21.38 1.44
CA LYS A 198 -11.34 21.90 1.93
C LYS A 198 -11.19 23.09 2.87
N VAL A 199 -10.06 23.23 3.53
CA VAL A 199 -9.85 24.23 4.58
C VAL A 199 -8.87 25.34 4.20
N ASN A 200 -8.18 25.22 3.06
CA ASN A 200 -7.20 26.19 2.60
C ASN A 200 -7.20 26.30 1.07
N ASP A 201 -7.60 27.49 0.58
CA ASP A 201 -7.71 27.73 -0.87
C ASP A 201 -6.37 27.69 -1.61
N GLU A 202 -5.29 28.12 -0.96
CA GLU A 202 -3.96 28.06 -1.60
C GLU A 202 -3.46 26.63 -1.75
N TRP A 203 -3.70 25.78 -0.75
CA TRP A 203 -3.43 24.36 -0.87
C TRP A 203 -4.21 23.73 -2.03
N LYS A 204 -5.47 24.09 -2.17
CA LYS A 204 -6.34 23.56 -3.23
C LYS A 204 -5.88 23.92 -4.64
N GLN A 205 -5.14 25.03 -4.80
CA GLN A 205 -4.68 25.52 -6.11
C GLN A 205 -3.32 24.93 -6.53
N LYS A 206 -2.60 24.29 -5.63
CA LYS A 206 -1.29 23.66 -5.87
C LYS A 206 -1.39 22.16 -6.02
#